data_45bcc487b4ac2c9eec1dc93f8c57282a
#
_entry.id   45bcc487b4ac2c9eec1dc93f8c57282a
#
_cell.length_a   1.000
_cell.length_b   1.000
_cell.length_c   1.000
_cell.angle_alpha   90.00
_cell.angle_beta   90.00
_cell.angle_gamma   90.00
#
_symmetry.space_group_name_H-M   'P 1'
#
loop_
_entity.id
_entity.type
_entity.pdbx_description
1 polymer ?
#
loop_
_entity_poly.entity_id
_entity_poly.type
_entity_poly.pdbx_seq_one_letter_code
_entity_poly.pdbx_strand_id
1 'polypeptide(L)'
;MDKNTMYGLLLMGAVILGFMWLNQPDPKPDSIAPAEQITAEQAEAMADAQLASSLDTLTPAETSMLAAAVHQYGTPDSVSGRVTMQNSKVDLVSDGYLLTGSVNVDGKSVDIADLSNPAAAGLSPVIASKAVKLLKTTTRELTQYQGFARYLQGDSSTVRLENEYIALDLSNKGGIISRAELKDYKSYKGGNVVVFEGDDNGYSFILNSADREFDTRNFFFEPVQESDTTVLMTLNLGNGASFGMRYTLLPESYVVRMEVVQNGMQSVIPSSVATMDFLWHQKMIRQEEGRMFEERNSGLYYMYAGGGVENLSESSNDDEEVNERIKWIGFKNQFFSMAFIARGTFNNANLTSKILSKSQPGYLKELE
;
A
#
# COMPACT_ATOMS: atom_id res chain seq x y z
N MET A 1 -0.77 25.48 -19.98
CA MET A 1 0.14 26.31 -20.83
C MET A 1 -0.43 26.31 -22.22
N ASP A 2 -0.68 27.49 -22.76
CA ASP A 2 -1.27 27.67 -24.11
C ASP A 2 -0.26 27.18 -25.16
N LYS A 3 -0.76 26.53 -26.25
CA LYS A 3 0.08 25.99 -27.34
C LYS A 3 0.99 27.07 -27.95
N ASN A 4 0.53 28.31 -28.02
CA ASN A 4 1.31 29.41 -28.52
C ASN A 4 2.50 29.79 -27.63
N THR A 5 2.37 29.64 -26.31
CA THR A 5 3.47 29.86 -25.35
C THR A 5 4.53 28.75 -25.46
N MET A 6 4.12 27.54 -25.77
CA MET A 6 5.03 26.42 -25.98
C MET A 6 5.83 26.54 -27.27
N TYR A 7 5.19 26.97 -28.36
CA TYR A 7 5.88 27.23 -29.61
C TYR A 7 6.83 28.43 -29.51
N GLY A 8 6.45 29.49 -28.76
CA GLY A 8 7.33 30.63 -28.48
C GLY A 8 8.59 30.23 -27.72
N LEU A 9 8.49 29.37 -26.71
CA LEU A 9 9.62 28.86 -25.92
C LEU A 9 10.55 27.96 -26.76
N LEU A 10 10.00 27.09 -27.61
CA LEU A 10 10.76 26.27 -28.55
C LEU A 10 11.50 27.07 -29.57
N LEU A 11 10.86 28.11 -30.13
CA LEU A 11 11.47 29.01 -31.12
C LEU A 11 12.59 29.85 -30.49
N MET A 12 12.40 30.32 -29.24
CA MET A 12 13.41 31.06 -28.51
C MET A 12 14.63 30.20 -28.18
N GLY A 13 14.39 28.93 -27.79
CA GLY A 13 15.46 27.93 -27.57
C GLY A 13 16.26 27.62 -28.84
N ALA A 14 15.58 27.48 -29.98
CA ALA A 14 16.25 27.23 -31.27
C ALA A 14 17.08 28.46 -31.73
N VAL A 15 16.61 29.67 -31.48
CA VAL A 15 17.35 30.94 -31.83
C VAL A 15 18.60 31.04 -30.92
N ILE A 16 18.50 30.76 -29.64
CA ILE A 16 19.65 30.80 -28.71
C ILE A 16 20.69 29.76 -29.09
N LEU A 17 20.28 28.53 -29.42
CA LEU A 17 21.19 27.46 -29.86
C LEU A 17 21.83 27.81 -31.22
N GLY A 18 21.09 28.38 -32.14
CA GLY A 18 21.60 28.87 -33.42
C GLY A 18 22.63 29.99 -33.24
N PHE A 19 22.38 30.94 -32.34
CA PHE A 19 23.31 32.03 -32.02
C PHE A 19 24.60 31.53 -31.34
N MET A 20 24.49 30.54 -30.45
CA MET A 20 25.65 29.89 -29.84
C MET A 20 26.49 29.14 -30.88
N TRP A 21 25.86 28.50 -31.86
CA TRP A 21 26.56 27.78 -32.94
C TRP A 21 27.24 28.73 -33.93
N LEU A 22 26.62 29.87 -34.26
CA LEU A 22 27.19 30.90 -35.17
C LEU A 22 28.35 31.71 -34.53
N ASN A 23 28.37 31.83 -33.21
CA ASN A 23 29.36 32.63 -32.46
C ASN A 23 30.46 31.74 -31.79
N GLN A 24 30.68 30.52 -32.25
CA GLN A 24 31.82 29.75 -31.80
C GLN A 24 33.11 30.37 -32.39
N PRO A 25 34.07 30.81 -31.58
CA PRO A 25 35.37 31.23 -32.08
C PRO A 25 36.07 30.03 -32.70
N ASP A 26 36.73 30.28 -33.87
CA ASP A 26 37.52 29.27 -34.57
C ASP A 26 38.53 28.60 -33.61
N PRO A 27 38.65 27.26 -33.61
CA PRO A 27 39.59 26.57 -32.76
C PRO A 27 41.00 26.92 -33.21
N LYS A 28 41.75 27.63 -32.38
CA LYS A 28 43.22 27.75 -32.56
C LYS A 28 43.83 26.37 -32.34
N PRO A 29 44.72 25.91 -33.22
CA PRO A 29 45.44 24.64 -33.01
C PRO A 29 46.65 24.91 -32.13
N ASP A 30 46.49 24.80 -30.81
CA ASP A 30 47.62 24.59 -29.89
C ASP A 30 47.19 23.94 -28.58
N SER A 31 47.84 22.80 -28.33
CA SER A 31 47.97 22.08 -27.08
C SER A 31 46.65 21.59 -26.42
N ILE A 32 46.11 20.50 -26.94
CA ILE A 32 45.27 19.61 -26.13
C ILE A 32 46.25 18.83 -25.21
N ALA A 33 46.31 19.27 -23.96
CA ALA A 33 46.76 18.36 -22.91
C ALA A 33 45.81 17.15 -22.92
N PRO A 34 46.28 15.91 -22.78
CA PRO A 34 45.41 14.75 -22.77
C PRO A 34 44.42 14.95 -21.62
N ALA A 35 43.12 14.96 -21.94
CA ALA A 35 42.10 14.86 -20.94
C ALA A 35 42.43 13.59 -20.16
N GLU A 36 42.80 13.75 -18.89
CA GLU A 36 42.91 12.61 -17.99
C GLU A 36 41.60 11.86 -18.05
N GLN A 37 41.65 10.67 -18.64
CA GLN A 37 40.49 9.77 -18.59
C GLN A 37 40.33 9.40 -17.12
N ILE A 38 39.35 10.08 -16.47
CA ILE A 38 38.93 9.73 -15.13
C ILE A 38 38.49 8.27 -15.21
N THR A 39 39.23 7.38 -14.52
CA THR A 39 38.88 5.98 -14.43
C THR A 39 37.52 5.85 -13.76
N ALA A 40 36.76 4.78 -14.04
CA ALA A 40 35.45 4.54 -13.40
C ALA A 40 35.57 4.61 -11.87
N GLU A 41 36.70 4.15 -11.31
CA GLU A 41 37.03 4.21 -9.89
C GLU A 41 37.25 5.65 -9.37
N GLN A 42 37.83 6.53 -10.18
CA GLN A 42 37.98 7.96 -9.84
C GLN A 42 36.68 8.73 -9.96
N ALA A 43 35.82 8.37 -10.93
CA ALA A 43 34.50 8.96 -11.07
C ALA A 43 33.56 8.54 -9.89
N GLU A 44 33.70 7.30 -9.46
CA GLU A 44 32.98 6.76 -8.30
C GLU A 44 33.48 7.42 -6.99
N ALA A 45 34.81 7.56 -6.83
CA ALA A 45 35.39 8.26 -5.68
C ALA A 45 35.04 9.76 -5.64
N MET A 46 34.96 10.43 -6.80
CA MET A 46 34.50 11.83 -6.88
C MET A 46 33.00 11.96 -6.58
N ALA A 47 32.18 11.04 -7.05
CA ALA A 47 30.77 10.99 -6.71
C ALA A 47 30.55 10.73 -5.22
N ASP A 48 31.32 9.81 -4.64
CA ASP A 48 31.31 9.52 -3.20
C ASP A 48 31.81 10.72 -2.37
N ALA A 49 32.85 11.41 -2.81
CA ALA A 49 33.34 12.62 -2.13
C ALA A 49 32.34 13.78 -2.22
N GLN A 50 31.61 13.91 -3.32
CA GLN A 50 30.58 14.93 -3.50
C GLN A 50 29.33 14.59 -2.68
N LEU A 51 28.96 13.31 -2.56
CA LEU A 51 27.94 12.84 -1.64
C LEU A 51 28.37 13.03 -0.18
N ALA A 52 29.62 12.76 0.16
CA ALA A 52 30.16 12.95 1.52
C ALA A 52 30.12 14.40 1.98
N SER A 53 30.29 15.36 1.06
CA SER A 53 30.18 16.80 1.38
C SER A 53 28.75 17.29 1.56
N SER A 54 27.76 16.50 1.13
CA SER A 54 26.30 16.75 1.28
C SER A 54 25.63 15.75 2.21
N LEU A 55 26.38 15.04 3.05
CA LEU A 55 25.84 14.05 3.97
C LEU A 55 24.80 14.70 4.88
N ASP A 56 23.56 14.32 4.62
CA ASP A 56 22.45 14.58 5.54
C ASP A 56 22.71 13.75 6.80
N THR A 57 22.91 14.39 7.93
CA THR A 57 23.16 13.75 9.23
C THR A 57 21.93 13.90 10.11
N LEU A 58 21.74 12.95 11.02
CA LEU A 58 20.76 13.14 12.08
C LEU A 58 21.27 14.17 13.07
N THR A 59 20.54 15.25 13.21
CA THR A 59 20.80 16.22 14.27
C THR A 59 20.41 15.63 15.64
N PRO A 60 20.99 16.12 16.75
CA PRO A 60 20.57 15.70 18.09
C PRO A 60 19.06 15.89 18.35
N ALA A 61 18.47 16.94 17.78
CA ALA A 61 17.03 17.19 17.87
C ALA A 61 16.21 16.10 17.13
N GLU A 62 16.61 15.74 15.91
CA GLU A 62 15.94 14.67 15.14
C GLU A 62 16.08 13.30 15.82
N THR A 63 17.24 13.01 16.41
CA THR A 63 17.45 11.78 17.19
C THR A 63 16.54 11.74 18.42
N SER A 64 16.42 12.86 19.15
CA SER A 64 15.51 12.96 20.29
C SER A 64 14.04 12.84 19.88
N MET A 65 13.65 13.42 18.77
CA MET A 65 12.28 13.27 18.22
C MET A 65 11.99 11.82 17.86
N LEU A 66 12.93 11.12 17.21
CA LEU A 66 12.78 9.72 16.89
C LEU A 66 12.71 8.84 18.15
N ALA A 67 13.57 9.10 19.15
CA ALA A 67 13.55 8.41 20.44
C ALA A 67 12.19 8.54 21.13
N ALA A 68 11.66 9.77 21.19
CA ALA A 68 10.35 10.05 21.76
C ALA A 68 9.21 9.37 20.96
N ALA A 69 9.27 9.40 19.64
CA ALA A 69 8.27 8.75 18.78
C ALA A 69 8.29 7.21 18.93
N VAL A 70 9.46 6.59 18.99
CA VAL A 70 9.60 5.15 19.26
C VAL A 70 9.05 4.83 20.64
N HIS A 71 9.37 5.63 21.65
CA HIS A 71 8.87 5.41 23.01
C HIS A 71 7.34 5.54 23.11
N GLN A 72 6.77 6.48 22.40
CA GLN A 72 5.32 6.72 22.43
C GLN A 72 4.51 5.66 21.63
N TYR A 73 5.01 5.23 20.47
CA TYR A 73 4.24 4.42 19.51
C TYR A 73 4.80 3.01 19.28
N GLY A 74 5.92 2.70 19.88
CA GLY A 74 6.51 1.37 19.81
C GLY A 74 5.79 0.33 20.67
N THR A 75 6.34 -0.89 20.71
CA THR A 75 5.87 -1.97 21.59
C THR A 75 6.62 -1.91 22.92
N PRO A 76 5.93 -1.71 24.05
CA PRO A 76 6.58 -1.74 25.35
C PRO A 76 7.01 -3.17 25.71
N ASP A 77 8.23 -3.28 26.19
CA ASP A 77 8.71 -4.48 26.88
C ASP A 77 8.30 -4.38 28.36
N SER A 78 7.46 -5.32 28.79
CA SER A 78 6.90 -5.34 30.16
C SER A 78 7.95 -5.56 31.25
N VAL A 79 9.14 -6.06 30.91
CA VAL A 79 10.21 -6.37 31.88
C VAL A 79 11.21 -5.23 32.00
N SER A 80 11.68 -4.66 30.89
CA SER A 80 12.74 -3.67 30.87
C SER A 80 12.24 -2.22 30.92
N GLY A 81 10.95 -1.98 30.67
CA GLY A 81 10.37 -0.65 30.53
C GLY A 81 10.83 0.08 29.25
N ARG A 82 11.58 -0.58 28.39
CA ARG A 82 11.99 -0.06 27.09
C ARG A 82 10.88 -0.28 26.05
N VAL A 83 10.91 0.52 25.02
CA VAL A 83 9.94 0.41 23.91
C VAL A 83 10.68 0.11 22.62
N THR A 84 10.21 -0.85 21.87
CA THR A 84 10.81 -1.29 20.61
C THR A 84 9.96 -0.87 19.41
N MET A 85 10.63 -0.51 18.32
CA MET A 85 10.05 -0.36 16.98
C MET A 85 10.81 -1.27 16.04
N GLN A 86 10.17 -2.34 15.58
CA GLN A 86 10.79 -3.35 14.73
C GLN A 86 9.95 -3.60 13.48
N ASN A 87 10.61 -3.61 12.33
CA ASN A 87 10.08 -4.06 11.05
C ASN A 87 11.24 -4.55 10.16
N SER A 88 10.98 -4.84 8.89
CA SER A 88 12.00 -5.32 7.94
C SER A 88 13.16 -4.32 7.70
N LYS A 89 12.99 -3.03 8.03
CA LYS A 89 13.99 -1.98 7.79
C LYS A 89 14.65 -1.43 9.03
N VAL A 90 13.99 -1.49 10.16
CA VAL A 90 14.50 -0.91 11.41
C VAL A 90 14.28 -1.85 12.58
N ASP A 91 15.24 -1.83 13.52
CA ASP A 91 15.16 -2.45 14.84
C ASP A 91 15.66 -1.43 15.86
N LEU A 92 14.73 -0.66 16.42
CA LEU A 92 15.00 0.50 17.29
C LEU A 92 14.48 0.25 18.69
N VAL A 93 15.23 0.67 19.69
CA VAL A 93 14.87 0.60 21.10
C VAL A 93 15.03 1.95 21.73
N SER A 94 14.02 2.40 22.48
CA SER A 94 14.03 3.69 23.19
C SER A 94 13.59 3.54 24.63
N ASP A 95 14.23 4.28 25.53
CA ASP A 95 13.78 4.52 26.91
C ASP A 95 13.08 5.88 27.08
N GLY A 96 12.82 6.58 25.97
CA GLY A 96 12.24 7.91 25.90
C GLY A 96 13.27 9.03 25.70
N TYR A 97 14.54 8.80 26.02
CA TYR A 97 15.64 9.75 25.87
C TYR A 97 16.73 9.22 24.96
N LEU A 98 17.12 7.98 25.17
CA LEU A 98 18.16 7.31 24.39
C LEU A 98 17.52 6.43 23.33
N LEU A 99 18.08 6.51 22.13
CA LEU A 99 17.76 5.65 21.00
C LEU A 99 18.95 4.75 20.69
N THR A 100 18.70 3.45 20.62
CA THR A 100 19.68 2.44 20.21
C THR A 100 19.07 1.52 19.15
N GLY A 101 19.91 0.75 18.48
CA GLY A 101 19.44 -0.22 17.49
C GLY A 101 20.08 -0.03 16.14
N SER A 102 19.46 -0.60 15.12
CA SER A 102 20.02 -0.63 13.77
C SER A 102 18.97 -0.38 12.69
N VAL A 103 19.46 -0.02 11.50
CA VAL A 103 18.67 0.06 10.27
C VAL A 103 19.25 -0.89 9.24
N ASN A 104 18.38 -1.52 8.44
CA ASN A 104 18.75 -2.39 7.33
C ASN A 104 18.78 -1.58 6.05
N VAL A 105 19.95 -1.42 5.47
CA VAL A 105 20.16 -0.73 4.19
C VAL A 105 20.76 -1.70 3.20
N ASP A 106 20.03 -2.02 2.13
CA ASP A 106 20.47 -2.94 1.06
C ASP A 106 20.98 -4.28 1.60
N GLY A 107 20.29 -4.83 2.64
CA GLY A 107 20.65 -6.09 3.28
C GLY A 107 21.79 -5.99 4.31
N LYS A 108 22.31 -4.80 4.59
CA LYS A 108 23.33 -4.56 5.62
C LYS A 108 22.69 -3.90 6.84
N SER A 109 22.92 -4.47 8.02
CA SER A 109 22.54 -3.85 9.29
C SER A 109 23.57 -2.76 9.64
N VAL A 110 23.10 -1.54 9.87
CA VAL A 110 23.88 -0.36 10.26
C VAL A 110 23.44 0.07 11.64
N ASP A 111 24.35 0.06 12.63
CA ASP A 111 24.07 0.57 13.97
C ASP A 111 23.88 2.09 13.92
N ILE A 112 22.87 2.60 14.63
CA ILE A 112 22.63 4.06 14.69
C ILE A 112 23.78 4.80 15.32
N ALA A 113 24.51 4.20 16.25
CA ALA A 113 25.68 4.82 16.87
C ALA A 113 26.79 5.12 15.84
N ASP A 114 26.94 4.27 14.82
CA ASP A 114 27.92 4.43 13.74
C ASP A 114 27.64 5.64 12.84
N LEU A 115 26.38 6.09 12.80
CA LEU A 115 25.96 7.26 12.00
C LEU A 115 26.45 8.60 12.59
N SER A 116 26.94 8.59 13.82
CA SER A 116 27.58 9.78 14.43
C SER A 116 28.97 10.05 13.83
N ASN A 117 29.68 9.00 13.39
CA ASN A 117 30.97 9.08 12.69
C ASN A 117 31.09 7.95 11.67
N PRO A 118 30.39 8.03 10.52
CA PRO A 118 30.34 6.95 9.55
C PRO A 118 31.69 6.52 9.00
N ALA A 119 32.60 7.46 8.81
CA ALA A 119 33.95 7.19 8.29
C ALA A 119 34.77 6.34 9.27
N ALA A 120 34.69 6.61 10.58
CA ALA A 120 35.36 5.82 11.60
C ALA A 120 34.77 4.42 11.73
N ALA A 121 33.46 4.26 11.45
CA ALA A 121 32.76 2.97 11.43
C ALA A 121 32.97 2.19 10.11
N GLY A 122 33.70 2.74 9.14
CA GLY A 122 33.95 2.10 7.84
C GLY A 122 32.70 2.06 6.93
N LEU A 123 31.72 2.93 7.18
CA LEU A 123 30.53 3.05 6.34
C LEU A 123 30.81 3.91 5.12
N SER A 124 30.39 3.45 3.94
CA SER A 124 30.42 4.30 2.75
C SER A 124 29.42 5.47 2.90
N PRO A 125 29.70 6.66 2.33
CA PRO A 125 28.81 7.81 2.36
C PRO A 125 27.40 7.49 1.85
N VAL A 126 27.28 6.63 0.83
CA VAL A 126 26.01 6.20 0.26
C VAL A 126 25.17 5.42 1.28
N ILE A 127 25.77 4.46 1.97
CA ILE A 127 25.06 3.66 2.99
C ILE A 127 24.67 4.54 4.17
N ALA A 128 25.57 5.42 4.65
CA ALA A 128 25.25 6.35 5.74
C ALA A 128 24.08 7.28 5.38
N SER A 129 24.10 7.88 4.20
CA SER A 129 23.01 8.75 3.71
C SER A 129 21.67 8.00 3.60
N LYS A 130 21.67 6.78 3.06
CA LYS A 130 20.46 5.93 3.00
C LYS A 130 19.92 5.60 4.40
N ALA A 131 20.82 5.29 5.35
CA ALA A 131 20.45 5.00 6.73
C ALA A 131 19.80 6.22 7.42
N VAL A 132 20.40 7.40 7.29
CA VAL A 132 19.85 8.65 7.83
C VAL A 132 18.48 8.96 7.21
N LYS A 133 18.35 8.84 5.89
CA LYS A 133 17.07 9.04 5.19
C LYS A 133 16.00 8.08 5.69
N LEU A 134 16.38 6.83 5.95
CA LEU A 134 15.46 5.82 6.48
C LEU A 134 14.98 6.18 7.89
N LEU A 135 15.88 6.63 8.79
CA LEU A 135 15.51 7.07 10.14
C LEU A 135 14.60 8.31 10.13
N LYS A 136 14.87 9.30 9.26
CA LYS A 136 13.98 10.46 9.07
C LYS A 136 12.60 10.03 8.55
N THR A 137 12.57 9.07 7.64
CA THR A 137 11.31 8.50 7.14
C THR A 137 10.56 7.79 8.27
N THR A 138 11.24 6.96 9.08
CA THR A 138 10.65 6.27 10.23
C THR A 138 10.06 7.25 11.25
N THR A 139 10.76 8.38 11.54
CA THR A 139 10.23 9.43 12.42
C THR A 139 8.90 9.98 11.88
N ARG A 140 8.86 10.29 10.59
CA ARG A 140 7.63 10.79 9.93
C ARG A 140 6.51 9.76 9.97
N GLU A 141 6.82 8.50 9.66
CA GLU A 141 5.86 7.40 9.68
C GLU A 141 5.29 7.17 11.09
N LEU A 142 6.13 7.14 12.13
CA LEU A 142 5.68 7.03 13.52
C LEU A 142 4.79 8.21 13.92
N THR A 143 5.15 9.41 13.50
CA THR A 143 4.35 10.61 13.80
C THR A 143 3.01 10.57 13.07
N GLN A 144 2.99 10.10 11.80
CA GLN A 144 1.79 10.07 10.97
C GLN A 144 0.89 8.87 11.28
N TYR A 145 1.48 7.67 11.44
CA TYR A 145 0.74 6.41 11.55
C TYR A 145 0.71 5.82 12.96
N GLN A 146 1.42 6.44 13.92
CA GLN A 146 1.44 6.00 15.32
C GLN A 146 1.81 4.52 15.46
N GLY A 147 1.06 3.74 16.26
CA GLY A 147 1.29 2.31 16.43
C GLY A 147 1.18 1.48 15.15
N PHE A 148 0.51 1.98 14.11
CA PHE A 148 0.44 1.32 12.80
C PHE A 148 1.73 1.44 11.99
N ALA A 149 2.62 2.39 12.31
CA ALA A 149 3.85 2.64 11.54
C ALA A 149 4.72 1.40 11.35
N ARG A 150 4.75 0.48 12.32
CA ARG A 150 5.51 -0.78 12.23
C ARG A 150 5.02 -1.69 11.10
N TYR A 151 3.76 -1.57 10.72
CA TYR A 151 3.10 -2.38 9.70
C TYR A 151 3.11 -1.77 8.30
N LEU A 152 3.71 -0.59 8.12
CA LEU A 152 3.90 0.02 6.80
C LEU A 152 4.93 -0.73 5.93
N GLN A 153 5.85 -1.43 6.58
CA GLN A 153 6.92 -2.19 5.96
C GLN A 153 6.80 -3.66 6.36
N GLY A 154 6.88 -4.56 5.39
CA GLY A 154 6.81 -6.00 5.60
C GLY A 154 7.03 -6.76 4.31
N ASP A 155 7.24 -8.06 4.43
CA ASP A 155 7.33 -8.96 3.29
C ASP A 155 5.94 -9.48 2.94
N SER A 156 5.61 -9.46 1.67
CA SER A 156 4.32 -9.98 1.18
C SER A 156 4.25 -11.49 1.39
N SER A 157 3.19 -11.94 2.00
CA SER A 157 2.89 -13.35 2.21
C SER A 157 1.42 -13.64 1.97
N THR A 158 1.11 -14.90 1.70
CA THR A 158 -0.24 -15.36 1.41
C THR A 158 -0.56 -16.58 2.25
N VAL A 159 -1.77 -16.62 2.81
CA VAL A 159 -2.34 -17.78 3.49
C VAL A 159 -3.51 -18.29 2.67
N ARG A 160 -3.61 -19.63 2.51
CA ARG A 160 -4.67 -20.26 1.73
C ARG A 160 -5.73 -20.86 2.65
N LEU A 161 -6.99 -20.54 2.36
CA LEU A 161 -8.16 -21.23 2.88
C LEU A 161 -8.89 -21.89 1.71
N GLU A 162 -9.26 -23.16 1.86
CA GLU A 162 -10.01 -23.87 0.81
C GLU A 162 -10.96 -24.91 1.36
N ASN A 163 -12.00 -25.18 0.61
CA ASN A 163 -12.91 -26.32 0.74
C ASN A 163 -13.07 -27.01 -0.61
N GLU A 164 -14.06 -27.90 -0.78
CA GLU A 164 -14.31 -28.59 -2.05
C GLU A 164 -14.70 -27.65 -3.20
N TYR A 165 -15.33 -26.52 -2.92
CA TYR A 165 -15.92 -25.60 -3.92
C TYR A 165 -15.03 -24.44 -4.31
N ILE A 166 -14.31 -23.86 -3.33
CA ILE A 166 -13.58 -22.61 -3.50
C ILE A 166 -12.20 -22.66 -2.83
N ALA A 167 -11.24 -22.02 -3.47
CA ALA A 167 -9.94 -21.73 -2.89
C ALA A 167 -9.72 -20.21 -2.82
N LEU A 168 -9.28 -19.75 -1.66
CA LEU A 168 -9.05 -18.34 -1.34
C LEU A 168 -7.61 -18.14 -0.95
N ASP A 169 -6.96 -17.16 -1.55
CA ASP A 169 -5.65 -16.70 -1.11
C ASP A 169 -5.82 -15.37 -0.36
N LEU A 170 -5.38 -15.35 0.88
CA LEU A 170 -5.44 -14.19 1.76
C LEU A 170 -4.07 -13.52 1.79
N SER A 171 -3.96 -12.29 1.31
CA SER A 171 -2.74 -11.49 1.36
C SER A 171 -2.58 -10.83 2.72
N ASN A 172 -1.38 -10.88 3.28
CA ASN A 172 -1.07 -10.12 4.49
C ASN A 172 -1.00 -8.60 4.20
N LYS A 173 -0.72 -8.17 2.96
CA LYS A 173 -0.84 -6.76 2.58
C LYS A 173 -2.32 -6.38 2.49
N GLY A 174 -2.73 -5.45 3.34
CA GLY A 174 -4.13 -5.08 3.51
C GLY A 174 -4.95 -6.05 4.36
N GLY A 175 -4.45 -7.28 4.61
CA GLY A 175 -5.17 -8.32 5.36
C GLY A 175 -6.39 -8.86 4.63
N ILE A 176 -6.41 -8.89 3.30
CA ILE A 176 -7.58 -9.13 2.45
C ILE A 176 -7.52 -10.47 1.71
N ILE A 177 -8.68 -10.94 1.25
CA ILE A 177 -8.73 -12.00 0.23
C ILE A 177 -8.27 -11.39 -1.08
N SER A 178 -7.13 -11.84 -1.60
CA SER A 178 -6.50 -11.32 -2.82
C SER A 178 -6.81 -12.15 -4.06
N ARG A 179 -7.32 -13.38 -3.88
CA ARG A 179 -7.71 -14.27 -4.99
C ARG A 179 -8.83 -15.21 -4.56
N ALA A 180 -9.80 -15.43 -5.44
CA ALA A 180 -10.84 -16.43 -5.26
C ALA A 180 -10.99 -17.29 -6.52
N GLU A 181 -10.84 -18.60 -6.37
CA GLU A 181 -10.94 -19.59 -7.44
C GLU A 181 -12.08 -20.57 -7.18
N LEU A 182 -12.99 -20.71 -8.13
CA LEU A 182 -14.10 -21.66 -8.11
C LEU A 182 -13.64 -22.98 -8.71
N LYS A 183 -13.61 -24.06 -7.93
CA LYS A 183 -13.01 -25.35 -8.33
C LYS A 183 -13.84 -26.11 -9.39
N ASP A 184 -15.16 -25.95 -9.38
CA ASP A 184 -16.08 -26.68 -10.24
C ASP A 184 -16.37 -26.00 -11.58
N TYR A 185 -15.89 -24.78 -11.80
CA TYR A 185 -16.20 -23.99 -12.99
C TYR A 185 -14.95 -23.72 -13.81
N LYS A 186 -15.12 -23.77 -15.15
CA LYS A 186 -14.02 -23.54 -16.10
C LYS A 186 -14.20 -22.21 -16.83
N SER A 187 -13.12 -21.45 -16.93
CA SER A 187 -13.05 -20.25 -17.76
C SER A 187 -12.88 -20.63 -19.24
N TYR A 188 -13.29 -19.76 -20.14
CA TYR A 188 -13.08 -19.95 -21.59
C TYR A 188 -11.59 -20.09 -21.98
N LYS A 189 -10.68 -19.58 -21.17
CA LYS A 189 -9.23 -19.72 -21.36
C LYS A 189 -8.69 -21.09 -20.96
N GLY A 190 -9.52 -21.94 -20.37
CA GLY A 190 -9.13 -23.17 -19.68
C GLY A 190 -8.69 -22.87 -18.23
N GLY A 191 -8.61 -23.92 -17.42
CA GLY A 191 -8.40 -23.77 -15.98
C GLY A 191 -9.69 -23.40 -15.23
N ASN A 192 -9.58 -23.26 -13.92
CA ASN A 192 -10.73 -22.89 -13.07
C ASN A 192 -11.09 -21.41 -13.24
N VAL A 193 -12.33 -21.07 -12.94
CA VAL A 193 -12.78 -19.68 -12.87
C VAL A 193 -12.09 -18.99 -11.70
N VAL A 194 -11.34 -17.93 -11.98
CA VAL A 194 -10.83 -17.00 -10.98
C VAL A 194 -11.70 -15.76 -11.01
N VAL A 195 -12.44 -15.53 -9.94
CA VAL A 195 -13.41 -14.43 -9.88
C VAL A 195 -12.68 -13.09 -9.78
N PHE A 196 -11.58 -13.06 -9.04
CA PHE A 196 -10.64 -11.94 -8.94
C PHE A 196 -9.27 -12.44 -8.49
N GLU A 197 -8.21 -11.67 -8.80
CA GLU A 197 -6.86 -11.94 -8.34
C GLU A 197 -6.01 -10.66 -8.26
N GLY A 198 -5.03 -10.67 -7.36
CA GLY A 198 -4.02 -9.62 -7.22
C GLY A 198 -4.61 -8.23 -6.97
N ASP A 199 -3.97 -7.22 -7.56
CA ASP A 199 -4.32 -5.80 -7.40
C ASP A 199 -5.62 -5.40 -8.14
N ASP A 200 -6.22 -6.31 -8.89
CA ASP A 200 -7.47 -6.07 -9.62
C ASP A 200 -8.70 -6.07 -8.70
N ASN A 201 -8.52 -6.53 -7.47
CA ASN A 201 -9.54 -6.52 -6.43
C ASN A 201 -8.92 -6.03 -5.12
N GLY A 202 -9.65 -5.22 -4.41
CA GLY A 202 -9.23 -4.76 -3.11
C GLY A 202 -10.39 -4.23 -2.29
N TYR A 203 -10.28 -4.41 -0.99
CA TYR A 203 -11.13 -3.73 -0.02
C TYR A 203 -10.31 -3.29 1.18
N SER A 204 -10.80 -2.28 1.86
CA SER A 204 -10.15 -1.77 3.06
C SER A 204 -11.13 -1.09 3.99
N PHE A 205 -10.68 -0.89 5.22
CA PHE A 205 -11.36 -0.06 6.20
C PHE A 205 -10.58 1.22 6.41
N ILE A 206 -11.27 2.34 6.46
CA ILE A 206 -10.72 3.61 6.91
C ILE A 206 -11.00 3.75 8.41
N LEU A 207 -9.94 3.71 9.19
CA LEU A 207 -9.99 3.87 10.64
C LEU A 207 -9.78 5.33 10.97
N ASN A 208 -10.83 6.02 11.36
CA ASN A 208 -10.79 7.44 11.69
C ASN A 208 -10.32 7.65 13.12
N SER A 209 -9.25 8.41 13.32
CA SER A 209 -8.80 8.97 14.58
C SER A 209 -9.27 10.42 14.71
N ALA A 210 -8.92 11.12 15.80
CA ALA A 210 -9.37 12.50 16.04
C ALA A 210 -8.96 13.48 14.91
N ASP A 211 -7.78 13.28 14.31
CA ASP A 211 -7.16 14.16 13.31
C ASP A 211 -6.55 13.41 12.12
N ARG A 212 -6.78 12.10 12.01
CA ARG A 212 -6.11 11.22 11.03
C ARG A 212 -7.01 10.11 10.55
N GLU A 213 -6.69 9.64 9.36
CA GLU A 213 -7.31 8.49 8.72
C GLU A 213 -6.25 7.44 8.44
N PHE A 214 -6.54 6.19 8.79
CA PHE A 214 -5.66 5.05 8.56
C PHE A 214 -6.35 4.08 7.61
N ASP A 215 -5.87 4.02 6.37
CA ASP A 215 -6.34 3.03 5.40
C ASP A 215 -5.63 1.69 5.63
N THR A 216 -6.40 0.65 5.92
CA THR A 216 -5.87 -0.69 6.20
C THR A 216 -5.10 -1.30 5.03
N ARG A 217 -5.30 -0.84 3.78
CA ARG A 217 -4.49 -1.25 2.61
C ARG A 217 -3.01 -0.97 2.76
N ASN A 218 -2.65 0.02 3.56
CA ASN A 218 -1.26 0.43 3.74
C ASN A 218 -0.46 -0.53 4.61
N PHE A 219 -1.12 -1.42 5.37
CA PHE A 219 -0.47 -2.20 6.41
C PHE A 219 -0.26 -3.67 6.02
N PHE A 220 0.83 -4.25 6.55
CA PHE A 220 1.10 -5.67 6.49
C PHE A 220 0.58 -6.33 7.76
N PHE A 221 -0.46 -7.12 7.63
CA PHE A 221 -1.07 -7.86 8.73
C PHE A 221 -0.27 -9.10 9.09
N GLU A 222 -0.35 -9.51 10.33
CA GLU A 222 0.19 -10.78 10.82
C GLU A 222 -0.92 -11.84 10.71
N PRO A 223 -0.73 -12.90 9.89
CA PRO A 223 -1.71 -13.96 9.79
C PRO A 223 -1.58 -14.92 10.99
N VAL A 224 -2.69 -15.20 11.63
CA VAL A 224 -2.82 -16.20 12.70
C VAL A 224 -3.82 -17.26 12.27
N GLN A 225 -3.35 -18.48 12.04
CA GLN A 225 -4.22 -19.62 11.74
C GLN A 225 -4.93 -20.07 13.03
N GLU A 226 -6.24 -19.83 13.11
CA GLU A 226 -7.05 -20.23 14.27
C GLU A 226 -7.60 -21.66 14.12
N SER A 227 -7.87 -22.09 12.88
CA SER A 227 -8.27 -23.45 12.51
C SER A 227 -8.02 -23.71 11.02
N ASP A 228 -8.30 -24.89 10.51
CA ASP A 228 -8.17 -25.22 9.08
C ASP A 228 -9.05 -24.35 8.18
N THR A 229 -10.10 -23.76 8.72
CA THR A 229 -11.07 -22.93 7.98
C THR A 229 -11.07 -21.46 8.42
N THR A 230 -10.25 -21.08 9.41
CA THR A 230 -10.28 -19.74 9.99
C THR A 230 -8.88 -19.14 10.12
N VAL A 231 -8.72 -17.94 9.57
CA VAL A 231 -7.52 -17.11 9.68
C VAL A 231 -7.90 -15.74 10.25
N LEU A 232 -7.14 -15.27 11.23
CA LEU A 232 -7.17 -13.91 11.72
C LEU A 232 -5.98 -13.14 11.13
N MET A 233 -6.26 -12.11 10.34
CA MET A 233 -5.29 -11.09 9.94
C MET A 233 -5.27 -10.00 11.00
N THR A 234 -4.16 -9.79 11.71
CA THR A 234 -4.13 -8.90 12.89
C THR A 234 -3.01 -7.88 12.84
N LEU A 235 -3.25 -6.72 13.44
CA LEU A 235 -2.28 -5.67 13.75
C LEU A 235 -2.27 -5.49 15.26
N ASN A 236 -1.15 -5.74 15.91
CA ASN A 236 -0.97 -5.52 17.34
C ASN A 236 -0.29 -4.16 17.57
N LEU A 237 -1.03 -3.19 18.09
CA LEU A 237 -0.58 -1.81 18.24
C LEU A 237 0.11 -1.53 19.58
N GLY A 238 0.28 -2.58 20.40
CA GLY A 238 0.83 -2.43 21.75
C GLY A 238 -0.22 -2.02 22.78
N ASN A 239 0.15 -2.05 24.06
CA ASN A 239 -0.72 -1.65 25.20
C ASN A 239 -2.10 -2.33 25.21
N GLY A 240 -2.21 -3.54 24.64
CA GLY A 240 -3.47 -4.27 24.52
C GLY A 240 -4.38 -3.81 23.38
N ALA A 241 -3.95 -2.82 22.58
CA ALA A 241 -4.68 -2.40 21.40
C ALA A 241 -4.37 -3.32 20.22
N SER A 242 -5.41 -3.81 19.54
CA SER A 242 -5.29 -4.58 18.30
C SER A 242 -6.48 -4.38 17.37
N PHE A 243 -6.24 -4.47 16.08
CA PHE A 243 -7.24 -4.46 15.02
C PHE A 243 -7.00 -5.65 14.09
N GLY A 244 -8.05 -6.28 13.61
CA GLY A 244 -7.92 -7.38 12.67
C GLY A 244 -9.20 -7.74 11.94
N MET A 245 -9.04 -8.63 10.96
CA MET A 245 -10.13 -9.23 10.19
C MET A 245 -10.02 -10.74 10.30
N ARG A 246 -11.04 -11.38 10.86
CA ARG A 246 -11.17 -12.84 10.93
C ARG A 246 -11.96 -13.33 9.75
N TYR A 247 -11.40 -14.26 9.01
CA TYR A 247 -12.02 -14.91 7.88
C TYR A 247 -12.30 -16.37 8.24
N THR A 248 -13.56 -16.77 8.10
CA THR A 248 -13.98 -18.16 8.28
C THR A 248 -14.66 -18.65 7.01
N LEU A 249 -14.05 -19.61 6.34
CA LEU A 249 -14.65 -20.29 5.20
C LEU A 249 -15.63 -21.34 5.71
N LEU A 250 -16.90 -21.22 5.32
CA LEU A 250 -17.91 -22.17 5.74
C LEU A 250 -17.75 -23.52 5.00
N PRO A 251 -17.95 -24.65 5.65
CA PRO A 251 -17.90 -25.97 5.00
C PRO A 251 -19.02 -26.08 3.96
N GLU A 252 -18.75 -26.83 2.89
CA GLU A 252 -19.72 -27.11 1.80
C GLU A 252 -20.40 -25.85 1.23
N SER A 253 -19.64 -24.73 1.13
CA SER A 253 -20.21 -23.41 0.79
C SER A 253 -19.19 -22.51 0.09
N TYR A 254 -19.70 -21.58 -0.74
CA TYR A 254 -18.92 -20.45 -1.26
C TYR A 254 -18.87 -19.25 -0.30
N VAL A 255 -19.50 -19.35 0.87
CA VAL A 255 -19.64 -18.24 1.80
C VAL A 255 -18.44 -18.14 2.73
N VAL A 256 -17.87 -16.94 2.77
CA VAL A 256 -16.83 -16.55 3.72
C VAL A 256 -17.42 -15.57 4.72
N ARG A 257 -17.31 -15.87 6.00
CA ARG A 257 -17.64 -14.92 7.06
C ARG A 257 -16.42 -14.05 7.34
N MET A 258 -16.59 -12.75 7.24
CA MET A 258 -15.60 -11.77 7.67
C MET A 258 -16.09 -11.06 8.93
N GLU A 259 -15.24 -11.01 9.94
CA GLU A 259 -15.52 -10.31 11.21
C GLU A 259 -14.38 -9.32 11.48
N VAL A 260 -14.73 -8.05 11.72
CA VAL A 260 -13.76 -7.08 12.25
C VAL A 260 -13.60 -7.34 13.74
N VAL A 261 -12.35 -7.62 14.14
CA VAL A 261 -11.96 -7.88 15.53
C VAL A 261 -11.14 -6.72 16.05
N GLN A 262 -11.55 -6.12 17.14
CA GLN A 262 -10.81 -5.02 17.74
C GLN A 262 -10.79 -5.15 19.27
N ASN A 263 -9.62 -4.89 19.86
CA ASN A 263 -9.43 -4.84 21.31
C ASN A 263 -8.67 -3.56 21.66
N GLY A 264 -9.01 -2.93 22.77
CA GLY A 264 -8.28 -1.77 23.31
C GLY A 264 -8.13 -0.57 22.36
N MET A 265 -8.92 -0.53 21.27
CA MET A 265 -8.79 0.48 20.21
C MET A 265 -9.21 1.89 20.65
N GLN A 266 -9.79 2.07 21.84
CA GLN A 266 -10.23 3.38 22.36
C GLN A 266 -9.08 4.39 22.49
N SER A 267 -7.83 3.91 22.60
CA SER A 267 -6.63 4.74 22.60
C SER A 267 -6.23 5.27 21.22
N VAL A 268 -6.77 4.66 20.15
CA VAL A 268 -6.47 4.97 18.74
C VAL A 268 -7.67 5.58 18.04
N ILE A 269 -8.85 4.96 18.20
CA ILE A 269 -10.12 5.39 17.62
C ILE A 269 -11.00 5.94 18.74
N PRO A 270 -11.32 7.23 18.72
CA PRO A 270 -12.20 7.82 19.74
C PRO A 270 -13.55 7.13 19.78
N SER A 271 -14.13 7.00 20.98
CA SER A 271 -15.47 6.40 21.16
C SER A 271 -16.60 7.18 20.48
N SER A 272 -16.35 8.43 20.08
CA SER A 272 -17.27 9.23 19.26
C SER A 272 -17.36 8.79 17.80
N VAL A 273 -16.39 7.99 17.31
CA VAL A 273 -16.42 7.42 15.97
C VAL A 273 -17.25 6.14 16.01
N ALA A 274 -18.49 6.23 15.53
CA ALA A 274 -19.44 5.12 15.58
C ALA A 274 -19.42 4.24 14.33
N THR A 275 -18.78 4.70 13.25
CA THR A 275 -18.74 4.02 11.94
C THR A 275 -17.33 4.00 11.39
N MET A 276 -17.06 3.02 10.53
CA MET A 276 -15.86 2.93 9.70
C MET A 276 -16.32 2.93 8.24
N ASP A 277 -15.55 3.60 7.37
CA ASP A 277 -15.80 3.51 5.96
C ASP A 277 -15.18 2.21 5.44
N PHE A 278 -15.92 1.56 4.54
CA PHE A 278 -15.50 0.34 3.86
C PHE A 278 -15.37 0.66 2.36
N LEU A 279 -14.18 0.54 1.83
CA LEU A 279 -13.89 0.72 0.41
C LEU A 279 -13.78 -0.65 -0.24
N TRP A 280 -14.40 -0.84 -1.39
CA TRP A 280 -14.30 -2.07 -2.18
C TRP A 280 -14.25 -1.74 -3.65
N HIS A 281 -13.22 -2.18 -4.34
CA HIS A 281 -13.07 -2.01 -5.78
C HIS A 281 -12.71 -3.34 -6.44
N GLN A 282 -13.10 -3.50 -7.69
CA GLN A 282 -12.74 -4.65 -8.50
C GLN A 282 -12.71 -4.31 -9.98
N LYS A 283 -11.67 -4.78 -10.67
CA LYS A 283 -11.70 -4.99 -12.12
C LYS A 283 -12.22 -6.38 -12.41
N MET A 284 -13.43 -6.43 -12.96
CA MET A 284 -14.13 -7.67 -13.24
C MET A 284 -13.43 -8.45 -14.35
N ILE A 285 -12.93 -9.65 -14.02
CA ILE A 285 -12.22 -10.53 -14.96
C ILE A 285 -13.23 -11.16 -15.90
N ARG A 286 -12.90 -11.13 -17.19
CA ARG A 286 -13.69 -11.79 -18.24
C ARG A 286 -13.56 -13.31 -18.15
N GLN A 287 -14.70 -14.01 -18.09
CA GLN A 287 -14.81 -15.47 -17.96
C GLN A 287 -15.30 -16.16 -19.23
N GLU A 288 -15.93 -15.42 -20.17
CA GLU A 288 -16.56 -15.95 -21.37
C GLU A 288 -15.85 -15.52 -22.67
N GLU A 289 -15.95 -16.33 -23.74
CA GLU A 289 -15.39 -15.99 -25.05
C GLU A 289 -16.09 -14.77 -25.67
N GLY A 290 -17.37 -14.61 -25.43
CA GLY A 290 -18.22 -13.56 -25.96
C GLY A 290 -18.22 -12.28 -25.13
N ARG A 291 -17.10 -11.51 -25.08
CA ARG A 291 -16.96 -10.29 -24.26
C ARG A 291 -18.19 -9.38 -24.24
N MET A 292 -18.76 -9.08 -25.39
CA MET A 292 -19.84 -8.10 -25.49
C MET A 292 -21.12 -8.57 -24.79
N PHE A 293 -21.38 -9.87 -24.81
CA PHE A 293 -22.54 -10.44 -24.13
C PHE A 293 -22.32 -10.49 -22.63
N GLU A 294 -21.14 -10.90 -22.19
CA GLU A 294 -20.77 -10.93 -20.79
C GLU A 294 -20.77 -9.52 -20.17
N GLU A 295 -20.19 -8.52 -20.86
CA GLU A 295 -20.14 -7.13 -20.43
C GLU A 295 -21.53 -6.52 -20.20
N ARG A 296 -22.50 -6.83 -21.09
CA ARG A 296 -23.88 -6.34 -20.98
C ARG A 296 -24.66 -6.97 -19.86
N ASN A 297 -24.25 -8.14 -19.37
CA ASN A 297 -24.87 -8.84 -18.26
C ASN A 297 -24.06 -8.74 -16.96
N SER A 298 -23.15 -7.81 -16.92
CA SER A 298 -22.28 -7.56 -15.76
C SER A 298 -22.56 -6.18 -15.17
N GLY A 299 -22.51 -6.06 -13.84
CA GLY A 299 -22.81 -4.78 -13.20
C GLY A 299 -22.71 -4.81 -11.68
N LEU A 300 -22.99 -3.66 -11.08
CA LEU A 300 -23.07 -3.46 -9.66
C LEU A 300 -24.56 -3.43 -9.25
N TYR A 301 -24.89 -4.23 -8.27
CA TYR A 301 -26.22 -4.38 -7.70
C TYR A 301 -26.17 -4.14 -6.19
N TYR A 302 -27.26 -3.65 -5.63
CA TYR A 302 -27.37 -3.48 -4.19
C TYR A 302 -28.82 -3.67 -3.73
N MET A 303 -28.99 -3.98 -2.45
CA MET A 303 -30.32 -4.15 -1.87
C MET A 303 -30.48 -3.22 -0.68
N TYR A 304 -31.56 -2.46 -0.68
CA TYR A 304 -31.96 -1.66 0.48
C TYR A 304 -32.30 -2.53 1.69
N ALA A 305 -32.04 -2.01 2.89
CA ALA A 305 -32.36 -2.72 4.12
C ALA A 305 -33.89 -2.98 4.28
N GLY A 306 -34.70 -2.16 3.68
CA GLY A 306 -36.18 -2.31 3.65
C GLY A 306 -36.70 -3.26 2.58
N GLY A 307 -35.82 -3.84 1.77
CA GLY A 307 -36.14 -4.64 0.57
C GLY A 307 -36.11 -3.78 -0.70
N GLY A 308 -36.12 -4.44 -1.84
CA GLY A 308 -35.89 -3.80 -3.14
C GLY A 308 -34.42 -3.91 -3.56
N VAL A 309 -34.22 -4.31 -4.79
CA VAL A 309 -32.88 -4.45 -5.42
C VAL A 309 -32.80 -3.46 -6.56
N GLU A 310 -31.73 -2.70 -6.58
CA GLU A 310 -31.40 -1.74 -7.62
C GLU A 310 -30.02 -2.07 -8.21
N ASN A 311 -29.70 -1.43 -9.33
CA ASN A 311 -28.41 -1.60 -9.98
C ASN A 311 -27.99 -0.34 -10.74
N LEU A 312 -26.69 -0.14 -10.86
CA LEU A 312 -26.14 0.82 -11.81
C LEU A 312 -26.28 0.33 -13.25
N SER A 313 -26.23 1.24 -14.22
CA SER A 313 -26.36 0.91 -15.64
C SER A 313 -25.41 -0.18 -16.08
N GLU A 314 -25.93 -1.24 -16.68
CA GLU A 314 -25.10 -2.31 -17.27
C GLU A 314 -24.54 -1.93 -18.66
N SER A 315 -25.04 -0.88 -19.30
CA SER A 315 -24.70 -0.50 -20.67
C SER A 315 -23.86 0.77 -20.83
N SER A 316 -23.68 1.52 -19.77
CA SER A 316 -22.92 2.77 -19.73
C SER A 316 -22.16 2.93 -18.40
N ASN A 317 -21.20 3.84 -18.37
CA ASN A 317 -20.65 4.28 -17.10
C ASN A 317 -21.75 4.94 -16.29
N ASP A 318 -21.74 4.69 -14.98
CA ASP A 318 -22.77 5.17 -14.07
C ASP A 318 -22.18 5.34 -12.67
N ASP A 319 -22.75 6.26 -11.90
CA ASP A 319 -22.41 6.50 -10.50
C ASP A 319 -23.66 6.89 -9.72
N GLU A 320 -23.72 6.50 -8.46
CA GLU A 320 -24.86 6.77 -7.59
C GLU A 320 -24.43 6.99 -6.15
N GLU A 321 -24.98 8.01 -5.52
CA GLU A 321 -24.92 8.26 -4.08
C GLU A 321 -26.20 7.76 -3.40
N VAL A 322 -26.09 6.65 -2.66
CA VAL A 322 -27.20 6.04 -1.94
C VAL A 322 -27.18 6.48 -0.49
N ASN A 323 -28.13 7.30 -0.09
CA ASN A 323 -28.26 7.85 1.27
C ASN A 323 -29.17 7.00 2.20
N GLU A 324 -29.66 5.87 1.69
CA GLU A 324 -30.47 4.91 2.42
C GLU A 324 -29.63 3.74 2.94
N ARG A 325 -30.16 3.01 3.93
CA ARG A 325 -29.48 1.83 4.46
C ARG A 325 -29.51 0.68 3.45
N ILE A 326 -28.35 0.07 3.25
CA ILE A 326 -28.12 -1.02 2.30
C ILE A 326 -27.82 -2.31 3.07
N LYS A 327 -28.42 -3.42 2.62
CA LYS A 327 -28.21 -4.74 3.21
C LYS A 327 -27.01 -5.47 2.61
N TRP A 328 -26.87 -5.39 1.29
CA TRP A 328 -25.72 -5.96 0.58
C TRP A 328 -25.42 -5.15 -0.69
N ILE A 329 -24.17 -5.20 -1.09
CA ILE A 329 -23.67 -4.70 -2.38
C ILE A 329 -23.00 -5.88 -3.09
N GLY A 330 -23.27 -6.05 -4.38
CA GLY A 330 -22.80 -7.18 -5.17
C GLY A 330 -22.27 -6.78 -6.53
N PHE A 331 -21.16 -7.38 -6.92
CA PHE A 331 -20.60 -7.32 -8.26
C PHE A 331 -21.00 -8.59 -9.01
N LYS A 332 -21.79 -8.42 -10.03
CA LYS A 332 -22.32 -9.49 -10.86
C LYS A 332 -21.57 -9.54 -12.17
N ASN A 333 -20.99 -10.70 -12.49
CA ASN A 333 -20.68 -11.14 -13.83
C ASN A 333 -21.88 -11.91 -14.41
N GLN A 334 -21.87 -12.28 -15.69
CA GLN A 334 -22.96 -13.00 -16.34
C GLN A 334 -23.42 -14.25 -15.58
N PHE A 335 -22.48 -15.05 -15.07
CA PHE A 335 -22.76 -16.33 -14.38
C PHE A 335 -22.29 -16.36 -12.92
N PHE A 336 -21.47 -15.41 -12.51
CA PHE A 336 -20.84 -15.38 -11.21
C PHE A 336 -21.13 -14.06 -10.52
N SER A 337 -21.27 -14.10 -9.19
CA SER A 337 -21.48 -12.89 -8.39
C SER A 337 -20.69 -12.98 -7.11
N MET A 338 -20.20 -11.83 -6.68
CA MET A 338 -19.66 -11.63 -5.35
C MET A 338 -20.48 -10.59 -4.64
N ALA A 339 -20.67 -10.74 -3.33
CA ALA A 339 -21.39 -9.76 -2.55
C ALA A 339 -20.81 -9.61 -1.15
N PHE A 340 -20.71 -8.37 -0.70
CA PHE A 340 -20.59 -8.06 0.71
C PHE A 340 -21.97 -7.87 1.31
N ILE A 341 -22.30 -8.77 2.25
CA ILE A 341 -23.60 -8.80 2.94
C ILE A 341 -23.35 -8.35 4.37
N ALA A 342 -23.84 -7.16 4.72
CA ALA A 342 -23.73 -6.67 6.08
C ALA A 342 -24.58 -7.51 7.03
N ARG A 343 -24.03 -7.90 8.19
CA ARG A 343 -24.81 -8.53 9.26
C ARG A 343 -25.90 -7.59 9.76
N GLY A 344 -25.58 -6.31 9.95
CA GLY A 344 -26.52 -5.21 10.10
C GLY A 344 -26.89 -4.60 8.77
N THR A 345 -26.47 -3.35 8.56
CA THR A 345 -26.62 -2.59 7.31
C THR A 345 -25.40 -1.68 7.09
N PHE A 346 -25.12 -1.34 5.84
CA PHE A 346 -24.35 -0.15 5.52
C PHE A 346 -25.27 1.07 5.64
N ASN A 347 -24.77 2.18 6.13
CA ASN A 347 -25.59 3.38 6.37
C ASN A 347 -25.89 4.15 5.08
N ASN A 348 -24.93 4.20 4.19
CA ASN A 348 -24.94 4.83 2.87
C ASN A 348 -23.89 4.14 1.97
N ALA A 349 -23.87 4.46 0.68
CA ALA A 349 -22.79 4.08 -0.22
C ALA A 349 -22.63 5.10 -1.35
N ASN A 350 -21.40 5.23 -1.83
CA ASN A 350 -21.07 5.83 -3.12
C ASN A 350 -20.67 4.69 -4.05
N LEU A 351 -21.39 4.53 -5.13
CA LEU A 351 -21.26 3.40 -6.05
C LEU A 351 -20.80 3.89 -7.42
N THR A 352 -19.85 3.20 -8.04
CA THR A 352 -19.43 3.51 -9.41
C THR A 352 -19.30 2.25 -10.26
N SER A 353 -19.62 2.39 -11.54
CA SER A 353 -19.46 1.37 -12.57
C SER A 353 -18.89 1.98 -13.84
N LYS A 354 -17.71 1.53 -14.26
CA LYS A 354 -17.01 2.00 -15.45
C LYS A 354 -16.74 0.86 -16.40
N ILE A 355 -17.15 0.99 -17.66
CA ILE A 355 -16.84 0.02 -18.71
C ILE A 355 -15.38 0.20 -19.13
N LEU A 356 -14.61 -0.89 -19.06
CA LEU A 356 -13.20 -0.85 -19.41
C LEU A 356 -12.97 -0.95 -20.92
N SER A 357 -11.95 -0.26 -21.40
CA SER A 357 -11.58 -0.21 -22.80
C SER A 357 -11.29 -1.62 -23.37
N LYS A 358 -11.57 -1.83 -24.66
CA LYS A 358 -11.19 -3.04 -25.39
C LYS A 358 -9.67 -3.26 -25.46
N SER A 359 -8.86 -2.24 -25.15
CA SER A 359 -7.41 -2.38 -24.97
C SER A 359 -7.04 -3.19 -23.72
N GLN A 360 -7.98 -3.42 -22.82
CA GLN A 360 -7.88 -4.31 -21.66
C GLN A 360 -8.76 -5.56 -21.86
N PRO A 361 -8.37 -6.48 -22.76
CA PRO A 361 -9.27 -7.56 -23.22
C PRO A 361 -9.60 -8.59 -22.14
N GLY A 362 -8.83 -8.64 -21.05
CA GLY A 362 -9.03 -9.54 -19.92
C GLY A 362 -10.08 -9.07 -18.92
N TYR A 363 -10.54 -7.82 -19.03
CA TYR A 363 -11.46 -7.21 -18.07
C TYR A 363 -12.70 -6.65 -18.74
N LEU A 364 -13.78 -6.53 -18.00
CA LEU A 364 -15.08 -6.03 -18.47
C LEU A 364 -15.35 -4.62 -17.93
N LYS A 365 -15.37 -4.49 -16.61
CA LYS A 365 -15.73 -3.28 -15.86
C LYS A 365 -14.82 -3.08 -14.65
N GLU A 366 -14.75 -1.85 -14.22
CA GLU A 366 -14.25 -1.47 -12.90
C GLU A 366 -15.45 -1.02 -12.06
N LEU A 367 -15.62 -1.65 -10.90
CA LEU A 367 -16.73 -1.46 -9.99
C LEU A 367 -16.18 -1.04 -8.62
N GLU A 368 -16.82 -0.08 -8.01
CA GLU A 368 -16.46 0.44 -6.69
C GLU A 368 -17.70 0.77 -5.87
#